data_cadf434c855b75eb4e75ed4430cc1d89
#
_entry.id   cadf434c855b75eb4e75ed4430cc1d89
#
_cell.length_a   1.000
_cell.length_b   1.000
_cell.length_c   1.000
_cell.angle_alpha   90.00
_cell.angle_beta   90.00
_cell.angle_gamma   90.00
#
_symmetry.space_group_name_H-M   'P 1'
#
loop_
_entity.id
_entity.type
_entity.pdbx_description
1 polymer ?
#
loop_
_entity_poly.entity_id
_entity_poly.type
_entity_poly.pdbx_seq_one_letter_code
_entity_poly.pdbx_strand_id
1 'polypeptide(L)'
;SLTPALDSLSLVGVFSPEKKNTIYIGADLASSLEVVLSKEFSLLATAPKSNTNSLFGFSPFSSMEFDIEGIYQISSDIEKKYAFTSVASMASLTGAQENTFTSVEIFSNKSLTDNDVKTFITDELGDKAEVLTKQDLNPALYKMLNTENFAVYLIFSLVALVAMFNLVGSLTIMIVEKRRDLRILKS
;
A
#
# COMPACT_ATOMS: atom_id res chain seq x y z
N SER A 1 -11.34 -0.83 9.19
CA SER A 1 -11.45 0.63 9.11
C SER A 1 -10.08 1.27 9.23
N LEU A 2 -9.79 2.28 8.43
CA LEU A 2 -8.56 3.09 8.50
C LEU A 2 -8.46 3.91 9.79
N THR A 3 -9.56 4.06 10.52
CA THR A 3 -9.70 4.91 11.69
C THR A 3 -8.62 4.69 12.77
N PRO A 4 -8.35 3.46 13.25
CA PRO A 4 -7.34 3.25 14.30
C PRO A 4 -5.91 3.50 13.79
N ALA A 5 -5.65 3.34 12.49
CA ALA A 5 -4.35 3.63 11.91
C ALA A 5 -4.14 5.15 11.80
N LEU A 6 -5.15 5.91 11.42
CA LEU A 6 -5.08 7.36 11.35
C LEU A 6 -4.92 8.00 12.73
N ASP A 7 -5.60 7.48 13.76
CA ASP A 7 -5.44 7.96 15.12
C ASP A 7 -4.02 7.75 15.66
N SER A 8 -3.37 6.64 15.31
CA SER A 8 -1.98 6.37 15.73
C SER A 8 -0.94 7.23 14.99
N LEU A 9 -1.29 7.79 13.84
CA LEU A 9 -0.44 8.62 12.98
C LEU A 9 -0.77 10.12 13.09
N SER A 10 -1.78 10.46 13.88
CA SER A 10 -2.19 11.84 14.10
C SER A 10 -1.16 12.56 14.96
N LEU A 11 -0.65 13.70 14.47
CA LEU A 11 0.15 14.63 15.26
C LEU A 11 -0.74 15.42 16.22
N VAL A 12 -1.93 15.80 15.75
CA VAL A 12 -2.89 16.59 16.51
C VAL A 12 -4.31 16.26 16.02
N GLY A 13 -5.24 16.11 16.96
CA GLY A 13 -6.64 15.81 16.67
C GLY A 13 -6.95 14.31 16.67
N VAL A 14 -8.23 13.97 16.68
CA VAL A 14 -8.74 12.59 16.62
C VAL A 14 -9.65 12.45 15.42
N PHE A 15 -9.42 11.44 14.59
CA PHE A 15 -10.23 11.23 13.40
C PHE A 15 -11.62 10.70 13.74
N SER A 16 -12.64 11.51 13.48
CA SER A 16 -14.05 11.17 13.69
C SER A 16 -14.78 11.06 12.36
N PRO A 17 -14.87 9.83 11.76
CA PRO A 17 -15.46 9.63 10.43
C PRO A 17 -16.96 9.97 10.36
N GLU A 18 -17.62 10.07 11.50
CA GLU A 18 -19.07 10.39 11.60
C GLU A 18 -19.35 11.91 11.57
N LYS A 19 -18.32 12.72 11.87
CA LYS A 19 -18.50 14.17 11.93
C LYS A 19 -18.54 14.75 10.52
N LYS A 20 -19.58 15.52 10.24
CA LYS A 20 -19.76 16.18 8.94
C LYS A 20 -18.90 17.45 8.86
N ASN A 21 -18.47 17.77 7.64
CA ASN A 21 -17.74 18.99 7.30
C ASN A 21 -16.40 19.12 8.04
N THR A 22 -15.78 18.02 8.44
CA THR A 22 -14.44 18.04 9.03
C THR A 22 -13.43 17.38 8.10
N ILE A 23 -12.20 17.89 8.12
CA ILE A 23 -11.12 17.42 7.28
C ILE A 23 -9.84 17.22 8.09
N TYR A 24 -9.10 16.15 7.76
CA TYR A 24 -7.76 15.86 8.24
C TYR A 24 -6.78 16.03 7.10
N ILE A 25 -5.76 16.86 7.31
CA ILE A 25 -4.77 17.20 6.30
C ILE A 25 -3.39 16.71 6.71
N GLY A 26 -2.54 16.40 5.72
CA GLY A 26 -1.15 16.04 5.98
C GLY A 26 -0.33 17.22 6.50
N ALA A 27 0.72 16.95 7.28
CA ALA A 27 1.57 17.96 7.87
C ALA A 27 2.24 18.87 6.81
N ASP A 28 2.69 18.28 5.70
CA ASP A 28 3.28 19.04 4.58
C ASP A 28 2.27 19.94 3.88
N LEU A 29 1.03 19.47 3.72
CA LEU A 29 -0.06 20.27 3.15
C LEU A 29 -0.44 21.41 4.09
N ALA A 30 -0.56 21.14 5.39
CA ALA A 30 -0.84 22.15 6.40
C ALA A 30 0.23 23.26 6.42
N SER A 31 1.51 22.84 6.35
CA SER A 31 2.63 23.78 6.26
C SER A 31 2.59 24.63 4.98
N SER A 32 2.24 24.01 3.84
CA SER A 32 2.15 24.73 2.55
C SER A 32 1.00 25.72 2.49
N LEU A 33 -0.06 25.47 3.25
CA LEU A 33 -1.23 26.35 3.36
C LEU A 33 -1.11 27.35 4.52
N GLU A 34 0.03 27.32 5.26
CA GLU A 34 0.26 28.15 6.45
C GLU A 34 -0.83 28.00 7.52
N VAL A 35 -1.43 26.79 7.59
CA VAL A 35 -2.49 26.49 8.54
C VAL A 35 -1.90 26.26 9.92
N VAL A 36 -2.28 27.14 10.85
CA VAL A 36 -2.07 26.90 12.28
C VAL A 36 -3.34 26.30 12.85
N LEU A 37 -3.21 25.19 13.60
CA LEU A 37 -4.35 24.57 14.27
C LEU A 37 -4.96 25.53 15.31
N SER A 38 -5.82 26.40 14.83
CA SER A 38 -6.75 27.13 15.66
C SER A 38 -8.16 26.83 15.15
N LYS A 39 -9.13 26.83 16.03
CA LYS A 39 -10.55 26.59 15.69
C LYS A 39 -11.17 27.63 14.72
N GLU A 40 -10.38 28.57 14.25
CA GLU A 40 -10.78 29.67 13.38
C GLU A 40 -10.44 29.46 11.91
N PHE A 41 -9.74 28.35 11.56
CA PHE A 41 -9.38 28.09 10.17
C PHE A 41 -10.27 27.02 9.56
N SER A 42 -10.95 27.40 8.50
CA SER A 42 -11.67 26.50 7.61
C SER A 42 -10.94 26.41 6.28
N LEU A 43 -11.07 25.25 5.63
CA LEU A 43 -10.49 24.96 4.32
C LEU A 43 -11.61 24.92 3.29
N LEU A 44 -11.52 25.74 2.26
CA LEU A 44 -12.43 25.68 1.12
C LEU A 44 -11.96 24.61 0.13
N ALA A 45 -12.63 23.48 0.10
CA ALA A 45 -12.37 22.44 -0.86
C ALA A 45 -13.28 22.59 -2.10
N THR A 46 -12.71 22.38 -3.28
CA THR A 46 -13.45 22.38 -4.55
C THR A 46 -13.30 21.04 -5.25
N ALA A 47 -14.40 20.51 -5.77
CA ALA A 47 -14.41 19.28 -6.54
C ALA A 47 -15.29 19.40 -7.79
N PRO A 48 -14.97 18.67 -8.88
CA PRO A 48 -15.84 18.61 -10.04
C PRO A 48 -17.13 17.84 -9.64
N LYS A 49 -18.27 18.33 -10.11
CA LYS A 49 -19.57 17.67 -9.90
C LYS A 49 -19.68 16.43 -10.76
N SER A 50 -20.12 15.33 -10.17
CA SER A 50 -20.31 14.04 -10.84
C SER A 50 -21.40 14.06 -11.93
N ASN A 51 -22.39 14.97 -11.85
CA ASN A 51 -23.56 15.04 -12.73
C ASN A 51 -23.70 16.41 -13.39
N THR A 52 -22.77 16.80 -14.26
CA THR A 52 -22.96 18.00 -15.05
C THR A 52 -23.28 17.68 -16.50
N ASN A 53 -24.57 17.60 -16.82
CA ASN A 53 -25.05 17.94 -18.15
C ASN A 53 -24.99 19.47 -18.31
N SER A 54 -23.77 20.02 -18.34
CA SER A 54 -23.57 21.47 -18.43
C SER A 54 -23.67 21.94 -19.88
N LEU A 55 -24.88 21.96 -20.43
CA LEU A 55 -25.15 22.65 -21.68
C LEU A 55 -25.45 24.15 -21.46
N PHE A 56 -25.67 24.59 -20.23
CA PHE A 56 -25.99 25.99 -19.91
C PHE A 56 -25.38 26.43 -18.57
N GLY A 57 -24.19 27.03 -18.64
CA GLY A 57 -23.76 28.09 -17.69
C GLY A 57 -23.59 27.75 -16.19
N PHE A 58 -23.73 26.52 -15.76
CA PHE A 58 -23.53 26.16 -14.37
C PHE A 58 -22.05 25.84 -14.11
N SER A 59 -21.52 26.31 -12.98
CA SER A 59 -20.17 25.98 -12.56
C SER A 59 -19.99 24.47 -12.47
N PRO A 60 -19.02 23.87 -13.20
CA PRO A 60 -18.76 22.45 -13.16
C PRO A 60 -18.15 22.00 -11.82
N PHE A 61 -17.86 22.96 -10.94
CA PHE A 61 -17.25 22.73 -9.64
C PHE A 61 -18.24 23.01 -8.51
N SER A 62 -18.16 22.21 -7.47
CA SER A 62 -18.78 22.46 -6.19
C SER A 62 -17.71 22.87 -5.19
N SER A 63 -18.04 23.76 -4.29
CA SER A 63 -17.16 24.20 -3.22
C SER A 63 -17.83 23.98 -1.88
N MET A 64 -17.07 23.52 -0.90
CA MET A 64 -17.56 23.26 0.45
C MET A 64 -16.48 23.65 1.46
N GLU A 65 -16.90 24.24 2.55
CA GLU A 65 -16.06 24.65 3.66
C GLU A 65 -15.94 23.51 4.66
N PHE A 66 -14.71 23.22 5.08
CA PHE A 66 -14.38 22.17 6.03
C PHE A 66 -13.63 22.74 7.21
N ASP A 67 -13.99 22.34 8.40
CA ASP A 67 -13.24 22.62 9.62
C ASP A 67 -12.05 21.66 9.72
N ILE A 68 -10.85 22.18 9.94
CA ILE A 68 -9.66 21.37 10.11
C ILE A 68 -9.65 20.81 11.54
N GLU A 69 -9.85 19.49 11.67
CA GLU A 69 -9.95 18.82 12.96
C GLU A 69 -8.65 18.15 13.38
N GLY A 70 -7.75 17.88 12.44
CA GLY A 70 -6.46 17.32 12.77
C GLY A 70 -5.46 17.35 11.64
N ILE A 71 -4.19 17.11 12.02
CA ILE A 71 -3.06 16.98 11.11
C ILE A 71 -2.44 15.60 11.34
N TYR A 72 -2.19 14.87 10.27
CA TYR A 72 -1.52 13.57 10.29
C TYR A 72 -0.14 13.64 9.66
N GLN A 73 0.75 12.72 10.08
CA GLN A 73 2.08 12.56 9.50
C GLN A 73 2.36 11.08 9.20
N ILE A 74 2.66 10.78 7.94
CA ILE A 74 2.97 9.42 7.45
C ILE A 74 4.23 9.46 6.59
N SER A 75 4.14 10.11 5.44
CA SER A 75 5.24 10.35 4.52
C SER A 75 4.91 11.55 3.64
N SER A 76 5.94 12.28 3.21
CA SER A 76 5.79 13.51 2.43
C SER A 76 4.97 13.34 1.15
N ASP A 77 5.05 12.18 0.48
CA ASP A 77 4.30 11.90 -0.74
C ASP A 77 2.79 11.78 -0.49
N ILE A 78 2.40 11.26 0.67
CA ILE A 78 1.00 11.10 1.08
C ILE A 78 0.47 12.41 1.64
N GLU A 79 1.26 13.05 2.51
CA GLU A 79 0.88 14.27 3.21
C GLU A 79 0.59 15.47 2.30
N LYS A 80 1.27 15.53 1.15
CA LYS A 80 1.04 16.58 0.14
C LYS A 80 -0.17 16.37 -0.75
N LYS A 81 -0.61 15.11 -0.91
CA LYS A 81 -1.59 14.73 -1.93
C LYS A 81 -2.97 14.41 -1.39
N TYR A 82 -3.04 13.94 -0.16
CA TYR A 82 -4.27 13.38 0.39
C TYR A 82 -4.77 14.18 1.58
N ALA A 83 -6.08 14.26 1.67
CA ALA A 83 -6.80 14.74 2.85
C ALA A 83 -7.94 13.77 3.13
N PHE A 84 -8.28 13.57 4.39
CA PHE A 84 -9.30 12.63 4.81
C PHE A 84 -10.51 13.38 5.34
N THR A 85 -11.70 12.97 4.91
CA THR A 85 -12.97 13.51 5.38
C THR A 85 -14.00 12.38 5.48
N SER A 86 -15.17 12.68 6.02
CA SER A 86 -16.26 11.71 6.05
C SER A 86 -16.80 11.44 4.65
N VAL A 87 -17.25 10.21 4.40
CA VAL A 87 -17.88 9.81 3.12
C VAL A 87 -19.09 10.69 2.80
N ALA A 88 -19.88 11.03 3.83
CA ALA A 88 -21.06 11.89 3.67
C ALA A 88 -20.68 13.31 3.21
N SER A 89 -19.59 13.87 3.75
CA SER A 89 -19.10 15.19 3.33
C SER A 89 -18.56 15.17 1.90
N MET A 90 -17.83 14.10 1.55
CA MET A 90 -17.33 13.93 0.19
C MET A 90 -18.46 13.75 -0.83
N ALA A 91 -19.48 12.98 -0.51
CA ALA A 91 -20.68 12.84 -1.35
C ALA A 91 -21.39 14.19 -1.56
N SER A 92 -21.52 14.99 -0.49
CA SER A 92 -22.10 16.33 -0.57
C SER A 92 -21.26 17.27 -1.43
N LEU A 93 -19.94 17.23 -1.33
CA LEU A 93 -19.02 18.05 -2.12
C LEU A 93 -19.06 17.68 -3.62
N THR A 94 -19.07 16.39 -3.95
CA THR A 94 -19.02 15.89 -5.33
C THR A 94 -20.39 15.79 -5.98
N GLY A 95 -21.47 15.90 -5.20
CA GLY A 95 -22.84 15.66 -5.68
C GLY A 95 -23.09 14.19 -6.06
N ALA A 96 -22.30 13.29 -5.52
CA ALA A 96 -22.47 11.84 -5.73
C ALA A 96 -23.72 11.33 -5.02
N GLN A 97 -24.32 10.27 -5.54
CA GLN A 97 -25.43 9.61 -4.87
C GLN A 97 -24.96 8.95 -3.57
N GLU A 98 -25.82 8.90 -2.58
CA GLU A 98 -25.55 8.15 -1.35
C GLU A 98 -25.21 6.69 -1.67
N ASN A 99 -24.21 6.15 -0.96
CA ASN A 99 -23.70 4.79 -1.16
C ASN A 99 -22.96 4.54 -2.50
N THR A 100 -22.47 5.59 -3.14
CA THR A 100 -21.56 5.46 -4.29
C THR A 100 -20.12 5.57 -3.82
N PHE A 101 -19.32 4.53 -4.07
CA PHE A 101 -17.91 4.46 -3.69
C PHE A 101 -17.05 4.19 -4.91
N THR A 102 -15.88 4.82 -4.97
CA THR A 102 -14.89 4.56 -6.03
C THR A 102 -14.15 3.25 -5.79
N SER A 103 -13.87 2.93 -4.52
CA SER A 103 -13.20 1.71 -4.10
C SER A 103 -13.59 1.33 -2.68
N VAL A 104 -13.51 0.04 -2.39
CA VAL A 104 -13.73 -0.53 -1.06
C VAL A 104 -12.50 -1.33 -0.68
N GLU A 105 -11.90 -1.03 0.46
CA GLU A 105 -10.82 -1.82 1.00
C GLU A 105 -11.36 -2.95 1.89
N ILE A 106 -10.89 -4.16 1.63
CA ILE A 106 -11.29 -5.36 2.37
C ILE A 106 -10.08 -5.91 3.11
N PHE A 107 -10.20 -6.02 4.42
CA PHE A 107 -9.17 -6.63 5.27
C PHE A 107 -9.60 -8.03 5.64
N SER A 108 -8.81 -9.04 5.25
CA SER A 108 -9.06 -10.41 5.67
C SER A 108 -8.46 -10.69 7.04
N ASN A 109 -9.07 -11.60 7.78
CA ASN A 109 -8.46 -12.14 8.99
C ASN A 109 -7.26 -13.03 8.58
N LYS A 110 -6.22 -13.11 9.43
CA LYS A 110 -4.90 -13.73 9.16
C LYS A 110 -4.91 -15.19 8.64
N SER A 111 -6.06 -15.84 8.56
CA SER A 111 -6.20 -17.23 8.11
C SER A 111 -6.37 -17.42 6.60
N LEU A 112 -6.64 -16.35 5.84
CA LEU A 112 -6.86 -16.41 4.40
C LEU A 112 -5.76 -15.66 3.65
N THR A 113 -5.30 -16.24 2.54
CA THR A 113 -4.35 -15.58 1.64
C THR A 113 -5.07 -14.52 0.80
N ASP A 114 -4.38 -13.44 0.43
CA ASP A 114 -4.94 -12.37 -0.41
C ASP A 114 -5.54 -12.92 -1.73
N ASN A 115 -4.94 -13.96 -2.29
CA ASN A 115 -5.44 -14.63 -3.50
C ASN A 115 -6.73 -15.41 -3.26
N ASP A 116 -6.88 -16.07 -2.11
CA ASP A 116 -8.11 -16.80 -1.78
C ASP A 116 -9.28 -15.83 -1.64
N VAL A 117 -9.03 -14.70 -0.98
CA VAL A 117 -10.01 -13.61 -0.83
C VAL A 117 -10.36 -13.02 -2.19
N LYS A 118 -9.37 -12.77 -3.05
CA LYS A 118 -9.58 -12.28 -4.42
C LYS A 118 -10.48 -13.22 -5.21
N THR A 119 -10.17 -14.51 -5.20
CA THR A 119 -10.95 -15.52 -5.93
C THR A 119 -12.40 -15.55 -5.44
N PHE A 120 -12.59 -15.62 -4.12
CA PHE A 120 -13.93 -15.65 -3.52
C PHE A 120 -14.77 -14.42 -3.90
N ILE A 121 -14.17 -13.21 -3.81
CA ILE A 121 -14.88 -11.97 -4.12
C ILE A 121 -15.15 -11.85 -5.62
N THR A 122 -14.21 -12.26 -6.47
CA THR A 122 -14.39 -12.25 -7.93
C THR A 122 -15.51 -13.19 -8.36
N ASP A 123 -15.61 -14.36 -7.76
CA ASP A 123 -16.67 -15.33 -8.04
C ASP A 123 -18.06 -14.81 -7.62
N GLU A 124 -18.13 -14.04 -6.53
CA GLU A 124 -19.41 -13.50 -6.02
C GLU A 124 -19.85 -12.24 -6.80
N LEU A 125 -18.93 -11.35 -7.12
CA LEU A 125 -19.22 -10.08 -7.78
C LEU A 125 -19.24 -10.17 -9.31
N GLY A 126 -18.56 -11.14 -9.92
CA GLY A 126 -18.39 -11.26 -11.36
C GLY A 126 -17.76 -9.99 -11.95
N ASP A 127 -18.31 -9.54 -13.07
CA ASP A 127 -17.80 -8.36 -13.81
C ASP A 127 -18.25 -7.00 -13.21
N LYS A 128 -18.89 -7.00 -12.04
CA LYS A 128 -19.43 -5.76 -11.43
C LYS A 128 -18.36 -4.90 -10.78
N ALA A 129 -17.24 -5.50 -10.36
CA ALA A 129 -16.15 -4.80 -9.73
C ALA A 129 -14.81 -5.47 -10.04
N GLU A 130 -13.77 -4.67 -10.19
CA GLU A 130 -12.40 -5.15 -10.34
C GLU A 130 -11.81 -5.38 -8.95
N VAL A 131 -11.32 -6.61 -8.70
CA VAL A 131 -10.71 -6.98 -7.42
C VAL A 131 -9.21 -6.98 -7.56
N LEU A 132 -8.55 -6.07 -6.86
CA LEU A 132 -7.10 -5.90 -6.88
C LEU A 132 -6.50 -6.28 -5.53
N THR A 133 -5.44 -7.08 -5.55
CA THR A 133 -4.62 -7.35 -4.37
C THR A 133 -3.57 -6.25 -4.16
N LYS A 134 -2.91 -6.24 -3.00
CA LYS A 134 -1.76 -5.35 -2.74
C LYS A 134 -0.65 -5.50 -3.78
N GLN A 135 -0.47 -6.72 -4.32
CA GLN A 135 0.50 -7.01 -5.37
C GLN A 135 0.09 -6.38 -6.71
N ASP A 136 -1.20 -6.43 -7.04
CA ASP A 136 -1.73 -5.83 -8.25
C ASP A 136 -1.65 -4.30 -8.22
N LEU A 137 -1.79 -3.70 -7.04
CA LEU A 137 -1.68 -2.24 -6.86
C LEU A 137 -0.24 -1.72 -6.95
N ASN A 138 0.75 -2.56 -6.62
CA ASN A 138 2.17 -2.18 -6.63
C ASN A 138 3.04 -3.21 -7.36
N PRO A 139 2.80 -3.47 -8.66
CA PRO A 139 3.49 -4.53 -9.40
C PRO A 139 5.00 -4.30 -9.51
N ALA A 140 5.43 -3.06 -9.58
CA ALA A 140 6.85 -2.71 -9.67
C ALA A 140 7.61 -3.08 -8.39
N LEU A 141 7.03 -2.80 -7.22
CA LEU A 141 7.62 -3.13 -5.92
C LEU A 141 7.73 -4.66 -5.74
N TYR A 142 6.68 -5.40 -6.04
CA TYR A 142 6.69 -6.86 -5.90
C TYR A 142 7.62 -7.52 -6.92
N LYS A 143 7.73 -6.99 -8.13
CA LYS A 143 8.71 -7.44 -9.12
C LYS A 143 10.14 -7.22 -8.63
N MET A 144 10.43 -6.07 -8.00
CA MET A 144 11.73 -5.77 -7.41
C MET A 144 12.06 -6.77 -6.28
N LEU A 145 11.15 -7.00 -5.33
CA LEU A 145 11.32 -7.97 -4.25
C LEU A 145 11.56 -9.39 -4.75
N ASN A 146 10.83 -9.83 -5.77
CA ASN A 146 11.03 -11.14 -6.37
C ASN A 146 12.40 -11.25 -7.07
N THR A 147 12.85 -10.18 -7.72
CA THR A 147 14.18 -10.14 -8.37
C THR A 147 15.29 -10.20 -7.32
N GLU A 148 15.14 -9.51 -6.20
CA GLU A 148 16.09 -9.56 -5.09
C GLU A 148 16.19 -10.96 -4.50
N ASN A 149 15.07 -11.62 -4.22
CA ASN A 149 15.03 -13.00 -3.75
C ASN A 149 15.72 -13.95 -4.75
N PHE A 150 15.46 -13.79 -6.04
CA PHE A 150 16.11 -14.58 -7.08
C PHE A 150 17.63 -14.39 -7.09
N ALA A 151 18.12 -13.16 -6.96
CA ALA A 151 19.55 -12.88 -6.87
C ALA A 151 20.21 -13.54 -5.65
N VAL A 152 19.54 -13.51 -4.49
CA VAL A 152 20.00 -14.19 -3.29
C VAL A 152 20.11 -15.69 -3.51
N TYR A 153 19.11 -16.36 -4.08
CA TYR A 153 19.15 -17.80 -4.39
C TYR A 153 20.27 -18.13 -5.37
N LEU A 154 20.51 -17.28 -6.36
CA LEU A 154 21.59 -17.48 -7.33
C LEU A 154 22.97 -17.43 -6.64
N ILE A 155 23.19 -16.46 -5.77
CA ILE A 155 24.44 -16.34 -5.00
C ILE A 155 24.63 -17.57 -4.10
N PHE A 156 23.61 -17.99 -3.35
CA PHE A 156 23.70 -19.18 -2.51
C PHE A 156 23.96 -20.44 -3.32
N SER A 157 23.34 -20.60 -4.48
CA SER A 157 23.59 -21.71 -5.40
C SER A 157 25.03 -21.75 -5.88
N LEU A 158 25.60 -20.59 -6.23
CA LEU A 158 26.99 -20.47 -6.65
C LEU A 158 27.95 -20.86 -5.52
N VAL A 159 27.72 -20.35 -4.31
CA VAL A 159 28.54 -20.69 -3.12
C VAL A 159 28.46 -22.18 -2.81
N ALA A 160 27.29 -22.77 -2.86
CA ALA A 160 27.09 -24.23 -2.64
C ALA A 160 27.85 -25.05 -3.71
N LEU A 161 27.83 -24.62 -4.95
CA LEU A 161 28.53 -25.28 -6.04
C LEU A 161 30.06 -25.23 -5.85
N VAL A 162 30.62 -24.09 -5.46
CA VAL A 162 32.05 -23.97 -5.14
C VAL A 162 32.44 -24.86 -3.97
N ALA A 163 31.61 -24.88 -2.90
CA ALA A 163 31.84 -25.76 -1.76
C ALA A 163 31.82 -27.25 -2.16
N MET A 164 30.91 -27.65 -3.04
CA MET A 164 30.82 -29.01 -3.57
C MET A 164 32.08 -29.40 -4.36
N PHE A 165 32.61 -28.53 -5.22
CA PHE A 165 33.84 -28.79 -5.95
C PHE A 165 35.05 -28.95 -5.01
N ASN A 166 35.18 -28.13 -3.97
CA ASN A 166 36.22 -28.27 -2.96
C ASN A 166 36.12 -29.59 -2.22
N LEU A 167 34.92 -30.03 -1.88
CA LEU A 167 34.68 -31.29 -1.21
C LEU A 167 35.04 -32.49 -2.10
N VAL A 168 34.62 -32.47 -3.36
CA VAL A 168 34.97 -33.51 -4.36
C VAL A 168 36.48 -33.56 -4.57
N GLY A 169 37.14 -32.43 -4.67
CA GLY A 169 38.62 -32.36 -4.79
C GLY A 169 39.32 -33.00 -3.59
N SER A 170 38.92 -32.65 -2.37
CA SER A 170 39.48 -33.21 -1.14
C SER A 170 39.28 -34.74 -1.04
N LEU A 171 38.06 -35.21 -1.35
CA LEU A 171 37.76 -36.66 -1.35
C LEU A 171 38.57 -37.40 -2.41
N THR A 172 38.76 -36.81 -3.58
CA THR A 172 39.56 -37.44 -4.66
C THR A 172 41.00 -37.63 -4.22
N ILE A 173 41.63 -36.63 -3.59
CA ILE A 173 42.98 -36.72 -3.06
C ILE A 173 43.05 -37.82 -2.02
N MET A 174 42.15 -37.87 -1.06
CA MET A 174 42.11 -38.89 0.00
C MET A 174 41.96 -40.30 -0.57
N ILE A 175 41.14 -40.51 -1.59
CA ILE A 175 40.97 -41.82 -2.24
C ILE A 175 42.27 -42.25 -2.96
N VAL A 176 42.95 -41.29 -3.65
CA VAL A 176 44.21 -41.60 -4.35
C VAL A 176 45.29 -41.98 -3.37
N GLU A 177 45.45 -41.26 -2.26
CA GLU A 177 46.39 -41.61 -1.18
C GLU A 177 46.14 -43.00 -0.59
N LYS A 178 44.90 -43.27 -0.24
CA LYS A 178 44.52 -44.60 0.30
C LYS A 178 44.75 -45.73 -0.69
N ARG A 179 44.52 -45.54 -1.98
CA ARG A 179 44.83 -46.56 -3.00
C ARG A 179 46.33 -46.80 -3.15
N ARG A 180 47.17 -45.77 -2.97
CA ARG A 180 48.64 -45.91 -2.99
C ARG A 180 49.12 -46.71 -1.79
N ASP A 181 48.63 -46.42 -0.59
CA ASP A 181 48.97 -47.13 0.63
C ASP A 181 48.57 -48.64 0.59
N LEU A 182 47.37 -48.94 0.07
CA LEU A 182 46.90 -50.29 -0.15
C LEU A 182 47.77 -51.08 -1.17
N ARG A 183 48.36 -50.41 -2.15
CA ARG A 183 49.22 -51.06 -3.15
C ARG A 183 50.57 -51.43 -2.55
N ILE A 184 51.11 -50.59 -1.65
CA ILE A 184 52.36 -50.88 -0.92
C ILE A 184 52.21 -52.01 0.06
N LEU A 185 51.05 -52.15 0.71
CA LEU A 185 50.74 -53.24 1.64
C LEU A 185 50.57 -54.64 0.95
N LYS A 186 50.35 -54.65 -0.37
CA LYS A 186 50.07 -55.87 -1.16
C LYS A 186 51.31 -56.39 -1.91
N SER A 187 52.45 -55.66 -1.82
CA SER A 187 53.74 -56.03 -2.35
C SER A 187 54.61 -56.63 -1.26
#